data_c554f131b5c4b3565e211345a89e875a
#
_entry.id   c554f131b5c4b3565e211345a89e875a
#
_cell.length_a   1.000
_cell.length_b   1.000
_cell.length_c   1.000
_cell.angle_alpha   90.00
_cell.angle_beta   90.00
_cell.angle_gamma   90.00
#
_symmetry.space_group_name_H-M   'P 1'
#
loop_
_entity.id
_entity.type
_entity.pdbx_description
1 polymer ?
#
loop_
_entity_poly.entity_id
_entity_poly.type
_entity_poly.pdbx_seq_one_letter_code
_entity_poly.pdbx_strand_id
1 'polypeptide(L)'
;MKNISEYLNYPLSKPIGFLLTDIDDTMTTDGQLTSEAYASLFKLQRAGIKVIPITGRPAGWCEMIARFWPVAGVVGENGGFYFHYADKKMHRWFSQSTGVRVDNQKKLEIIQAEVLKQVPGAEISSDQFCRLTDLAIDFCEDVKRLPNSDVKKIVQIFENHQAIAKISSIHVNGWFGTHTKLSTSLTMLKNLFGLTPDEAQQ
;
A
#
# COMPACT_ATOMS: atom_id res chain seq x y z
N MET A 1 15.63 -6.43 -13.56
CA MET A 1 15.37 -4.99 -13.32
C MET A 1 16.68 -4.26 -13.50
N LYS A 2 16.72 -3.17 -14.25
CA LYS A 2 17.95 -2.40 -14.44
C LYS A 2 18.17 -1.53 -13.19
N ASN A 3 19.44 -1.32 -12.83
CA ASN A 3 19.78 -0.42 -11.72
C ASN A 3 19.43 1.01 -12.13
N ILE A 4 18.92 1.84 -11.20
CA ILE A 4 18.55 3.23 -11.47
C ILE A 4 19.72 4.05 -12.03
N SER A 5 20.96 3.73 -11.63
CA SER A 5 22.17 4.35 -12.16
C SER A 5 22.39 4.12 -13.65
N GLU A 6 21.81 3.06 -14.24
CA GLU A 6 21.89 2.82 -15.68
C GLU A 6 20.99 3.78 -16.47
N TYR A 7 19.94 4.30 -15.85
CA TYR A 7 19.05 5.29 -16.47
C TYR A 7 19.62 6.71 -16.43
N LEU A 8 20.52 7.02 -15.50
CA LEU A 8 21.14 8.34 -15.40
C LEU A 8 22.02 8.68 -16.62
N ASN A 9 22.45 7.68 -17.37
CA ASN A 9 23.29 7.84 -18.58
C ASN A 9 22.48 7.93 -19.87
N TYR A 10 21.14 7.81 -19.82
CA TYR A 10 20.29 7.94 -20.98
C TYR A 10 19.52 9.26 -20.90
N PRO A 11 19.58 10.14 -21.92
CA PRO A 11 18.73 11.30 -21.95
C PRO A 11 17.28 10.84 -21.97
N LEU A 12 16.52 11.24 -20.95
CA LEU A 12 15.08 10.99 -20.92
C LEU A 12 14.45 11.76 -22.10
N SER A 13 13.70 11.07 -22.92
CA SER A 13 13.00 11.67 -24.07
C SER A 13 11.92 12.66 -23.62
N LYS A 14 11.45 12.53 -22.36
CA LYS A 14 10.47 13.41 -21.71
C LYS A 14 10.85 13.64 -20.24
N PRO A 15 10.51 14.79 -19.66
CA PRO A 15 10.74 15.03 -18.23
C PRO A 15 9.85 14.09 -17.41
N ILE A 16 10.41 13.55 -16.31
CA ILE A 16 9.67 12.76 -15.35
C ILE A 16 8.70 13.67 -14.60
N GLY A 17 7.39 13.41 -14.69
CA GLY A 17 6.36 14.15 -13.96
C GLY A 17 5.94 13.49 -12.67
N PHE A 18 6.06 12.15 -12.59
CA PHE A 18 5.57 11.34 -11.47
C PHE A 18 6.60 10.30 -11.05
N LEU A 19 6.66 10.06 -9.75
CA LEU A 19 7.38 8.93 -9.15
C LEU A 19 6.41 8.13 -8.29
N LEU A 20 6.12 6.91 -8.70
CA LEU A 20 5.35 5.94 -7.93
C LEU A 20 6.34 5.02 -7.22
N THR A 21 6.27 4.91 -5.89
CA THR A 21 7.25 4.16 -5.09
C THR A 21 6.58 3.36 -3.98
N ASP A 22 7.06 2.17 -3.69
CA ASP A 22 6.71 1.49 -2.43
C ASP A 22 7.40 2.20 -1.25
N ILE A 23 6.97 1.92 -0.03
CA ILE A 23 7.54 2.46 1.20
C ILE A 23 8.49 1.45 1.82
N ASP A 24 7.96 0.30 2.22
CA ASP A 24 8.71 -0.72 2.98
C ASP A 24 9.79 -1.35 2.10
N ASP A 25 11.00 -1.44 2.62
CA ASP A 25 12.19 -1.96 1.92
C ASP A 25 12.53 -1.26 0.59
N THR A 26 11.92 -0.08 0.34
CA THR A 26 12.18 0.75 -0.85
C THR A 26 12.59 2.17 -0.46
N MET A 27 11.76 2.87 0.31
CA MET A 27 12.08 4.18 0.90
C MET A 27 12.64 4.03 2.33
N THR A 28 12.31 2.92 2.98
CA THR A 28 12.82 2.58 4.30
C THR A 28 13.98 1.61 4.20
N THR A 29 14.87 1.66 5.21
CA THR A 29 15.96 0.71 5.45
C THR A 29 15.82 0.20 6.87
N ASP A 30 15.80 -1.11 7.06
CA ASP A 30 15.57 -1.75 8.36
C ASP A 30 14.32 -1.20 9.07
N GLY A 31 13.22 -1.03 8.33
CA GLY A 31 11.95 -0.51 8.82
C GLY A 31 11.92 0.99 9.12
N GLN A 32 13.01 1.72 8.88
CA GLN A 32 13.11 3.14 9.21
C GLN A 32 13.23 4.02 7.96
N LEU A 33 12.47 5.12 7.95
CA LEU A 33 12.63 6.18 6.94
C LEU A 33 13.83 7.04 7.32
N THR A 34 14.90 6.97 6.52
CA THR A 34 16.11 7.77 6.78
C THR A 34 15.89 9.25 6.47
N SER A 35 16.70 10.12 7.09
CA SER A 35 16.68 11.57 6.83
C SER A 35 16.94 11.88 5.36
N GLU A 36 17.82 11.11 4.70
CA GLU A 36 18.19 11.27 3.28
C GLU A 36 17.03 10.92 2.36
N ALA A 37 16.33 9.82 2.64
CA ALA A 37 15.14 9.42 1.89
C ALA A 37 14.04 10.48 2.01
N TYR A 38 13.77 10.96 3.23
CA TYR A 38 12.76 11.99 3.47
C TYR A 38 13.16 13.33 2.81
N ALA A 39 14.41 13.75 2.93
CA ALA A 39 14.92 14.96 2.27
C ALA A 39 14.82 14.87 0.74
N SER A 40 14.97 13.66 0.18
CA SER A 40 14.85 13.43 -1.26
C SER A 40 13.44 13.68 -1.78
N LEU A 41 12.40 13.43 -0.99
CA LEU A 41 11.01 13.78 -1.34
C LEU A 41 10.84 15.30 -1.56
N PHE A 42 11.44 16.13 -0.69
CA PHE A 42 11.42 17.58 -0.87
C PHE A 42 12.19 18.04 -2.10
N LYS A 43 13.31 17.38 -2.44
CA LYS A 43 14.05 17.68 -3.66
C LYS A 43 13.21 17.38 -4.91
N LEU A 44 12.54 16.22 -4.93
CA LEU A 44 11.65 15.83 -6.02
C LEU A 44 10.47 16.80 -6.16
N GLN A 45 9.82 17.17 -5.05
CA GLN A 45 8.74 18.15 -5.06
C GLN A 45 9.20 19.51 -5.63
N ARG A 46 10.39 20.02 -5.24
CA ARG A 46 10.96 21.26 -5.77
C ARG A 46 11.31 21.17 -7.26
N ALA A 47 11.65 19.98 -7.74
CA ALA A 47 11.88 19.70 -9.16
C ALA A 47 10.56 19.53 -9.95
N GLY A 48 9.40 19.71 -9.32
CA GLY A 48 8.08 19.55 -9.96
C GLY A 48 7.63 18.09 -10.12
N ILE A 49 8.37 17.12 -9.58
CA ILE A 49 8.04 15.70 -9.65
C ILE A 49 7.05 15.36 -8.55
N LYS A 50 5.91 14.82 -8.94
CA LYS A 50 4.85 14.38 -8.02
C LYS A 50 5.14 12.98 -7.51
N VAL A 51 5.47 12.85 -6.23
CA VAL A 51 5.70 11.55 -5.59
C VAL A 51 4.37 11.00 -5.08
N ILE A 52 4.12 9.72 -5.35
CA ILE A 52 2.94 8.97 -4.89
C ILE A 52 3.43 7.66 -4.27
N PRO A 53 3.51 7.55 -2.93
CA PRO A 53 3.74 6.29 -2.25
C PRO A 53 2.58 5.31 -2.51
N ILE A 54 2.93 4.02 -2.72
CA ILE A 54 1.99 2.93 -2.98
C ILE A 54 2.31 1.80 -2.03
N THR A 55 1.47 1.57 -1.03
CA THR A 55 1.84 0.72 0.10
C THR A 55 0.74 -0.26 0.52
N GLY A 56 1.12 -1.31 1.24
CA GLY A 56 0.22 -2.15 2.03
C GLY A 56 -0.07 -1.60 3.43
N ARG A 57 0.53 -0.46 3.82
CA ARG A 57 0.30 0.16 5.13
C ARG A 57 -1.13 0.67 5.26
N PRO A 58 -1.65 0.74 6.52
CA PRO A 58 -3.05 1.03 6.80
C PRO A 58 -3.44 2.49 6.55
N ALA A 59 -4.74 2.73 6.51
CA ALA A 59 -5.33 4.05 6.28
C ALA A 59 -4.85 5.11 7.28
N GLY A 60 -4.64 4.75 8.55
CA GLY A 60 -4.13 5.70 9.54
C GLY A 60 -2.74 6.24 9.21
N TRP A 61 -1.83 5.37 8.72
CA TRP A 61 -0.51 5.80 8.24
C TRP A 61 -0.63 6.64 6.96
N CYS A 62 -1.48 6.20 6.03
CA CYS A 62 -1.70 6.91 4.77
C CYS A 62 -2.27 8.31 4.97
N GLU A 63 -3.13 8.52 5.98
CA GLU A 63 -3.63 9.84 6.32
C GLU A 63 -2.51 10.77 6.81
N MET A 64 -1.62 10.28 7.66
CA MET A 64 -0.44 11.02 8.11
C MET A 64 0.48 11.33 6.94
N ILE A 65 0.79 10.33 6.09
CA ILE A 65 1.64 10.50 4.92
C ILE A 65 1.08 11.56 3.98
N ALA A 66 -0.19 11.45 3.59
CA ALA A 66 -0.83 12.41 2.68
C ALA A 66 -0.84 13.84 3.22
N ARG A 67 -0.85 14.01 4.54
CA ARG A 67 -0.90 15.33 5.21
C ARG A 67 0.47 15.94 5.46
N PHE A 68 1.46 15.14 5.88
CA PHE A 68 2.73 15.64 6.39
C PHE A 68 3.91 15.46 5.43
N TRP A 69 3.85 14.50 4.51
CA TRP A 69 4.94 14.29 3.57
C TRP A 69 4.77 15.18 2.33
N PRO A 70 5.87 15.55 1.65
CA PRO A 70 5.81 16.32 0.42
C PRO A 70 5.43 15.43 -0.78
N VAL A 71 4.23 14.84 -0.72
CA VAL A 71 3.71 13.89 -1.72
C VAL A 71 2.41 14.40 -2.33
N ALA A 72 2.08 13.94 -3.53
CA ALA A 72 0.85 14.32 -4.22
C ALA A 72 -0.39 13.57 -3.70
N GLY A 73 -0.17 12.50 -2.99
CA GLY A 73 -1.13 11.62 -2.34
C GLY A 73 -0.51 10.27 -2.08
N VAL A 74 -1.29 9.30 -1.62
CA VAL A 74 -0.83 7.96 -1.26
C VAL A 74 -1.89 6.92 -1.61
N VAL A 75 -1.47 5.78 -2.14
CA VAL A 75 -2.31 4.59 -2.34
C VAL A 75 -2.02 3.63 -1.20
N GLY A 76 -3.04 3.24 -0.45
CA GLY A 76 -2.92 2.40 0.73
C GLY A 76 -3.64 1.07 0.63
N GLU A 77 -3.36 0.19 1.62
CA GLU A 77 -3.97 -1.14 1.77
C GLU A 77 -4.04 -1.89 0.44
N ASN A 78 -2.88 -2.03 -0.22
CA ASN A 78 -2.72 -2.74 -1.50
C ASN A 78 -3.63 -2.24 -2.65
N GLY A 79 -4.10 -1.01 -2.57
CA GLY A 79 -4.98 -0.39 -3.56
C GLY A 79 -6.44 -0.28 -3.11
N GLY A 80 -6.75 -0.56 -1.84
CA GLY A 80 -8.10 -0.40 -1.30
C GLY A 80 -8.62 1.03 -1.39
N PHE A 81 -7.71 2.01 -1.37
CA PHE A 81 -8.02 3.43 -1.48
C PHE A 81 -6.82 4.25 -1.97
N TYR A 82 -7.07 5.51 -2.30
CA TYR A 82 -6.05 6.55 -2.28
C TYR A 82 -6.52 7.77 -1.49
N PHE A 83 -5.58 8.43 -0.80
CA PHE A 83 -5.80 9.68 -0.07
C PHE A 83 -4.90 10.77 -0.62
N HIS A 84 -5.41 12.00 -0.66
CA HIS A 84 -4.60 13.18 -0.95
C HIS A 84 -5.07 14.38 -0.12
N TYR A 85 -4.15 15.25 0.22
CA TYR A 85 -4.43 16.46 0.97
C TYR A 85 -4.29 17.68 0.05
N ALA A 86 -5.41 18.35 -0.23
CA ALA A 86 -5.47 19.53 -1.08
C ALA A 86 -6.50 20.53 -0.50
N ASP A 87 -6.31 21.81 -0.77
CA ASP A 87 -7.21 22.89 -0.33
C ASP A 87 -7.53 22.85 1.17
N LYS A 88 -6.52 22.51 1.99
CA LYS A 88 -6.63 22.30 3.44
C LYS A 88 -7.64 21.23 3.87
N LYS A 89 -7.92 20.27 2.98
CA LYS A 89 -8.84 19.16 3.24
C LYS A 89 -8.21 17.83 2.86
N MET A 90 -8.57 16.79 3.62
CA MET A 90 -8.24 15.41 3.28
C MET A 90 -9.34 14.85 2.37
N HIS A 91 -8.94 14.44 1.18
CA HIS A 91 -9.79 13.76 0.21
C HIS A 91 -9.49 12.27 0.25
N ARG A 92 -10.54 11.46 0.34
CA ARG A 92 -10.46 10.00 0.44
C ARG A 92 -11.29 9.37 -0.67
N TRP A 93 -10.65 8.58 -1.49
CA TRP A 93 -11.33 7.76 -2.49
C TRP A 93 -11.12 6.29 -2.14
N PHE A 94 -12.15 5.48 -2.30
CA PHE A 94 -12.13 4.05 -2.03
C PHE A 94 -12.50 3.27 -3.29
N SER A 95 -11.84 2.12 -3.50
CA SER A 95 -12.14 1.21 -4.62
C SER A 95 -13.54 0.59 -4.54
N GLN A 96 -14.13 0.56 -3.35
CA GLN A 96 -15.44 -0.01 -3.07
C GLN A 96 -16.33 0.94 -2.27
N SER A 97 -17.64 0.83 -2.46
CA SER A 97 -18.61 1.61 -1.70
C SER A 97 -18.59 1.27 -0.21
N THR A 98 -19.09 2.17 0.63
CA THR A 98 -19.16 1.97 2.08
C THR A 98 -19.89 0.70 2.48
N GLY A 99 -21.04 0.39 1.83
CA GLY A 99 -21.80 -0.84 2.12
C GLY A 99 -20.98 -2.09 1.86
N VAL A 100 -20.33 -2.16 0.68
CA VAL A 100 -19.46 -3.31 0.33
C VAL A 100 -18.30 -3.46 1.32
N ARG A 101 -17.66 -2.37 1.73
CA ARG A 101 -16.57 -2.41 2.72
C ARG A 101 -17.03 -2.93 4.08
N VAL A 102 -18.22 -2.51 4.55
CA VAL A 102 -18.81 -2.99 5.80
C VAL A 102 -19.08 -4.49 5.74
N ASP A 103 -19.63 -4.98 4.64
CA ASP A 103 -19.89 -6.41 4.47
C ASP A 103 -18.61 -7.24 4.34
N ASN A 104 -17.60 -6.70 3.66
CA ASN A 104 -16.29 -7.34 3.56
C ASN A 104 -15.59 -7.40 4.93
N GLN A 105 -15.73 -6.37 5.77
CA GLN A 105 -15.16 -6.37 7.11
C GLN A 105 -15.68 -7.55 7.96
N LYS A 106 -17.00 -7.82 7.91
CA LYS A 106 -17.58 -8.99 8.60
C LYS A 106 -17.01 -10.32 8.11
N LYS A 107 -16.74 -10.42 6.80
CA LYS A 107 -16.10 -11.63 6.24
C LYS A 107 -14.64 -11.74 6.68
N LEU A 108 -13.91 -10.63 6.73
CA LEU A 108 -12.53 -10.61 7.23
C LEU A 108 -12.44 -10.98 8.71
N GLU A 109 -13.41 -10.62 9.54
CA GLU A 109 -13.50 -11.03 10.93
C GLU A 109 -13.64 -12.57 11.08
N ILE A 110 -14.37 -13.23 10.18
CA ILE A 110 -14.48 -14.69 10.13
C ILE A 110 -13.12 -15.32 9.79
N ILE A 111 -12.45 -14.80 8.77
CA ILE A 111 -11.12 -15.26 8.36
C ILE A 111 -10.12 -15.07 9.51
N GLN A 112 -10.14 -13.92 10.15
CA GLN A 112 -9.32 -13.61 11.32
C GLN A 112 -9.46 -14.67 12.41
N ALA A 113 -10.70 -14.98 12.82
CA ALA A 113 -10.98 -15.97 13.84
C ALA A 113 -10.48 -17.36 13.43
N GLU A 114 -10.60 -17.71 12.15
CA GLU A 114 -10.14 -18.99 11.62
C GLU A 114 -8.61 -19.09 11.62
N VAL A 115 -7.92 -18.02 11.17
CA VAL A 115 -6.44 -17.98 11.17
C VAL A 115 -5.89 -18.12 12.58
N LEU A 116 -6.40 -17.33 13.53
CA LEU A 116 -5.92 -17.39 14.92
C LEU A 116 -6.15 -18.75 15.57
N LYS A 117 -7.21 -19.47 15.18
CA LYS A 117 -7.50 -20.82 15.66
C LYS A 117 -6.58 -21.88 15.03
N GLN A 118 -6.26 -21.73 13.74
CA GLN A 118 -5.60 -22.78 12.97
C GLN A 118 -4.09 -22.62 12.84
N VAL A 119 -3.56 -21.42 13.07
CA VAL A 119 -2.14 -21.09 12.90
C VAL A 119 -1.58 -20.54 14.22
N PRO A 120 -1.14 -21.41 15.13
CA PRO A 120 -0.56 -20.99 16.41
C PRO A 120 0.65 -20.07 16.19
N GLY A 121 0.70 -18.95 16.91
CA GLY A 121 1.77 -17.95 16.81
C GLY A 121 1.54 -16.87 15.75
N ALA A 122 0.51 -16.99 14.90
CA ALA A 122 0.04 -15.88 14.10
C ALA A 122 -0.74 -14.91 14.99
N GLU A 123 -0.55 -13.62 14.79
CA GLU A 123 -1.32 -12.57 15.43
C GLU A 123 -1.90 -11.60 14.41
N ILE A 124 -2.77 -10.74 14.87
CA ILE A 124 -3.29 -9.66 14.05
C ILE A 124 -2.26 -8.52 14.10
N SER A 125 -1.97 -7.92 12.96
CA SER A 125 -1.09 -6.76 12.91
C SER A 125 -1.50 -5.72 13.95
N SER A 126 -0.54 -5.20 14.70
CA SER A 126 -0.77 -4.20 15.74
C SER A 126 -1.41 -2.91 15.21
N ASP A 127 -1.30 -2.64 13.90
CA ASP A 127 -1.91 -1.51 13.21
C ASP A 127 -3.29 -1.83 12.58
N GLN A 128 -3.87 -3.02 12.84
CA GLN A 128 -5.18 -3.40 12.29
C GLN A 128 -6.30 -2.43 12.66
N PHE A 129 -6.25 -1.81 13.82
CA PHE A 129 -7.26 -0.85 14.30
C PHE A 129 -7.43 0.37 13.38
N CYS A 130 -6.47 0.67 12.55
CA CYS A 130 -6.51 1.79 11.60
C CYS A 130 -6.54 1.34 10.13
N ARG A 131 -6.89 0.06 9.85
CA ARG A 131 -7.16 -0.47 8.50
C ARG A 131 -8.65 -0.35 8.17
N LEU A 132 -8.95 -0.08 6.91
CA LEU A 132 -10.32 0.18 6.44
C LEU A 132 -10.80 -0.79 5.35
N THR A 133 -9.91 -1.53 4.70
CA THR A 133 -10.25 -2.34 3.52
C THR A 133 -9.62 -3.72 3.51
N ASP A 134 -8.61 -3.98 4.33
CA ASP A 134 -7.92 -5.26 4.41
C ASP A 134 -7.78 -5.78 5.86
N LEU A 135 -7.33 -7.03 5.97
CA LEU A 135 -6.90 -7.68 7.19
C LEU A 135 -5.43 -8.04 7.04
N ALA A 136 -4.61 -7.64 8.01
CA ALA A 136 -3.20 -7.98 8.07
C ALA A 136 -2.93 -8.99 9.19
N ILE A 137 -2.40 -10.14 8.83
CA ILE A 137 -1.94 -11.17 9.76
C ILE A 137 -0.43 -11.06 9.89
N ASP A 138 0.02 -10.78 11.09
CA ASP A 138 1.43 -10.71 11.44
C ASP A 138 2.02 -12.13 11.55
N PHE A 139 3.16 -12.33 10.86
CA PHE A 139 3.92 -13.56 10.94
C PHE A 139 5.39 -13.34 11.34
N CYS A 140 5.86 -12.07 11.46
CA CYS A 140 7.24 -11.79 11.87
C CYS A 140 7.57 -10.31 12.17
N GLU A 141 6.60 -9.42 12.36
CA GLU A 141 6.88 -8.02 12.77
C GLU A 141 6.97 -7.94 14.29
N ASP A 142 5.86 -8.18 14.98
CA ASP A 142 5.75 -8.14 16.45
C ASP A 142 5.72 -9.55 17.07
N VAL A 143 5.71 -10.59 16.23
CA VAL A 143 5.70 -11.99 16.64
C VAL A 143 6.99 -12.71 16.21
N LYS A 144 7.28 -13.84 16.85
CA LYS A 144 8.34 -14.72 16.38
C LYS A 144 8.02 -15.20 14.97
N ARG A 145 8.98 -15.04 14.03
CA ARG A 145 8.82 -15.46 12.63
C ARG A 145 8.27 -16.87 12.51
N LEU A 146 7.14 -16.98 11.83
CA LEU A 146 6.50 -18.26 11.53
C LEU A 146 7.22 -19.01 10.41
N PRO A 147 7.15 -20.36 10.43
CA PRO A 147 7.59 -21.18 9.30
C PRO A 147 6.82 -20.85 8.01
N ASN A 148 7.47 -21.03 6.87
CA ASN A 148 6.82 -20.79 5.57
C ASN A 148 5.58 -21.66 5.32
N SER A 149 5.49 -22.84 5.93
CA SER A 149 4.28 -23.70 5.92
C SER A 149 3.08 -22.98 6.52
N ASP A 150 3.30 -22.30 7.65
CA ASP A 150 2.23 -21.61 8.38
C ASP A 150 1.81 -20.34 7.65
N VAL A 151 2.77 -19.60 7.07
CA VAL A 151 2.46 -18.45 6.20
C VAL A 151 1.63 -18.89 4.99
N LYS A 152 1.96 -20.00 4.34
CA LYS A 152 1.16 -20.58 3.26
C LYS A 152 -0.23 -21.00 3.72
N LYS A 153 -0.35 -21.53 4.93
CA LYS A 153 -1.64 -21.91 5.52
C LYS A 153 -2.53 -20.67 5.74
N ILE A 154 -1.96 -19.55 6.19
CA ILE A 154 -2.69 -18.28 6.30
C ILE A 154 -3.24 -17.88 4.92
N VAL A 155 -2.40 -17.88 3.88
CA VAL A 155 -2.84 -17.58 2.50
C VAL A 155 -3.98 -18.49 2.08
N GLN A 156 -3.85 -19.80 2.29
CA GLN A 156 -4.88 -20.78 1.93
C GLN A 156 -6.22 -20.52 2.63
N ILE A 157 -6.21 -20.10 3.91
CA ILE A 157 -7.43 -19.74 4.63
C ILE A 157 -8.12 -18.56 3.94
N PHE A 158 -7.40 -17.49 3.59
CA PHE A 158 -7.97 -16.38 2.84
C PHE A 158 -8.59 -16.83 1.51
N GLU A 159 -7.85 -17.64 0.74
CA GLU A 159 -8.28 -18.12 -0.58
C GLU A 159 -9.52 -19.03 -0.48
N ASN A 160 -9.63 -19.87 0.56
CA ASN A 160 -10.81 -20.70 0.83
C ASN A 160 -12.07 -19.86 1.03
N HIS A 161 -11.94 -18.65 1.57
CA HIS A 161 -12.99 -17.66 1.70
C HIS A 161 -13.16 -16.77 0.46
N GLN A 162 -12.49 -17.07 -0.65
CA GLN A 162 -12.51 -16.28 -1.88
C GLN A 162 -11.96 -14.83 -1.69
N ALA A 163 -11.14 -14.63 -0.69
CA ALA A 163 -10.39 -13.39 -0.50
C ALA A 163 -9.06 -13.47 -1.26
N ILE A 164 -8.55 -12.32 -1.69
CA ILE A 164 -7.18 -12.20 -2.20
C ILE A 164 -6.25 -12.15 -1.01
N ALA A 165 -5.12 -12.85 -1.08
CA ALA A 165 -4.06 -12.75 -0.09
C ALA A 165 -2.71 -12.45 -0.73
N LYS A 166 -1.92 -11.59 -0.12
CA LYS A 166 -0.55 -11.24 -0.53
C LYS A 166 0.38 -11.27 0.66
N ILE A 167 1.51 -11.95 0.47
CA ILE A 167 2.59 -11.99 1.46
C ILE A 167 3.46 -10.74 1.24
N SER A 168 3.67 -9.96 2.28
CA SER A 168 4.67 -8.89 2.36
C SER A 168 5.92 -9.38 3.10
N SER A 169 6.85 -8.48 3.42
CA SER A 169 8.02 -8.81 4.25
C SER A 169 7.67 -9.26 5.67
N ILE A 170 6.52 -8.80 6.20
CA ILE A 170 6.13 -8.97 7.61
C ILE A 170 4.72 -9.52 7.81
N HIS A 171 3.79 -9.27 6.88
CA HIS A 171 2.38 -9.64 7.00
C HIS A 171 1.86 -10.47 5.82
N VAL A 172 0.80 -11.23 6.06
CA VAL A 172 -0.12 -11.67 5.01
C VAL A 172 -1.31 -10.71 5.03
N ASN A 173 -1.42 -9.89 3.98
CA ASN A 173 -2.54 -8.97 3.80
C ASN A 173 -3.63 -9.63 2.96
N GLY A 174 -4.88 -9.58 3.42
CA GLY A 174 -6.01 -10.15 2.70
C GLY A 174 -7.18 -9.20 2.58
N TRP A 175 -7.85 -9.22 1.41
CA TRP A 175 -8.98 -8.36 1.11
C TRP A 175 -9.96 -8.98 0.11
N PHE A 176 -11.14 -8.39 -0.01
CA PHE A 176 -12.13 -8.72 -1.04
C PHE A 176 -12.19 -7.64 -2.11
N GLY A 177 -12.34 -8.06 -3.36
CA GLY A 177 -12.45 -7.18 -4.52
C GLY A 177 -11.28 -7.34 -5.50
N THR A 178 -11.35 -6.63 -6.62
CA THR A 178 -10.41 -6.76 -7.74
C THR A 178 -9.35 -5.65 -7.79
N HIS A 179 -9.36 -4.75 -6.82
CA HIS A 179 -8.39 -3.66 -6.77
C HIS A 179 -6.96 -4.16 -6.51
N THR A 180 -6.02 -3.43 -7.03
CA THR A 180 -4.59 -3.68 -6.87
C THR A 180 -3.85 -2.35 -6.68
N LYS A 181 -2.62 -2.39 -6.19
CA LYS A 181 -1.73 -1.22 -6.17
C LYS A 181 -1.74 -0.49 -7.52
N LEU A 182 -1.60 -1.23 -8.63
CA LEU A 182 -1.56 -0.67 -9.99
C LEU A 182 -2.90 -0.04 -10.40
N SER A 183 -4.00 -0.78 -10.30
CA SER A 183 -5.30 -0.28 -10.78
C SER A 183 -5.75 0.98 -10.05
N THR A 184 -5.50 1.07 -8.74
CA THR A 184 -5.83 2.25 -7.93
C THR A 184 -4.88 3.42 -8.20
N SER A 185 -3.60 3.15 -8.46
CA SER A 185 -2.65 4.19 -8.88
C SER A 185 -3.06 4.82 -10.21
N LEU A 186 -3.42 4.02 -11.21
CA LEU A 186 -3.92 4.51 -12.49
C LEU A 186 -5.21 5.32 -12.32
N THR A 187 -6.12 4.85 -11.46
CA THR A 187 -7.35 5.59 -11.13
C THR A 187 -7.04 6.93 -10.48
N MET A 188 -6.10 6.98 -9.54
CA MET A 188 -5.64 8.22 -8.92
C MET A 188 -5.03 9.19 -9.93
N LEU A 189 -4.13 8.71 -10.80
CA LEU A 189 -3.50 9.51 -11.85
C LEU A 189 -4.55 10.10 -12.80
N LYS A 190 -5.54 9.31 -13.20
CA LYS A 190 -6.66 9.77 -14.02
C LYS A 190 -7.50 10.83 -13.30
N ASN A 191 -7.92 10.55 -12.07
CA ASN A 191 -8.87 11.40 -11.35
C ASN A 191 -8.27 12.75 -10.92
N LEU A 192 -6.99 12.76 -10.52
CA LEU A 192 -6.35 13.96 -9.96
C LEU A 192 -5.54 14.74 -11.01
N PHE A 193 -5.05 14.07 -12.05
CA PHE A 193 -4.11 14.70 -13.01
C PHE A 193 -4.56 14.56 -14.46
N GLY A 194 -5.70 13.89 -14.73
CA GLY A 194 -6.25 13.73 -16.07
C GLY A 194 -5.47 12.76 -16.97
N LEU A 195 -4.51 12.00 -16.42
CA LEU A 195 -3.67 11.08 -17.20
C LEU A 195 -4.43 9.82 -17.58
N THR A 196 -4.33 9.44 -18.84
CA THR A 196 -4.76 8.13 -19.32
C THR A 196 -3.74 7.04 -18.92
N PRO A 197 -4.12 5.74 -18.90
CA PRO A 197 -3.17 4.67 -18.66
C PRO A 197 -1.96 4.67 -19.60
N ASP A 198 -2.17 5.01 -20.87
CA ASP A 198 -1.09 5.06 -21.88
C ASP A 198 -0.12 6.22 -21.61
N GLU A 199 -0.63 7.38 -21.19
CA GLU A 199 0.20 8.53 -20.81
C GLU A 199 0.96 8.29 -19.51
N ALA A 200 0.40 7.51 -18.59
CA ALA A 200 1.06 7.14 -17.34
C ALA A 200 2.23 6.14 -17.52
N GLN A 201 2.35 5.52 -18.69
CA GLN A 201 3.42 4.56 -19.01
C GLN A 201 4.52 5.16 -19.90
N GLN A 202 4.37 6.38 -20.36
CA GLN A 202 5.32 7.13 -21.19
C GLN A 202 6.26 8.02 -20.36
#